data_8660ee1cd48b7b4eb18a41dcacc4c519
#
_entry.id   8660ee1cd48b7b4eb18a41dcacc4c519
#
_cell.length_a   1.000
_cell.length_b   1.000
_cell.length_c   1.000
_cell.angle_alpha   90.00
_cell.angle_beta   90.00
_cell.angle_gamma   90.00
#
_symmetry.space_group_name_H-M   'P 1'
#
loop_
_entity.id
_entity.type
_entity.pdbx_description
1 polymer ?
#
loop_
_entity_poly.entity_id
_entity_poly.type
_entity_poly.pdbx_seq_one_letter_code
_entity_poly.pdbx_strand_id
1 'polypeptide(L)'
;MVISFSDLSDKEVINLCDGKRLGYVCDADIDTECGKIIRLSIPAKGGIFPGKSRIYIRWENIERIGEDIILVKYTEVQTARH
;
A
#
# COMPACT_ATOMS: atom_id res chain seq x y z
N MET A 1 18.19 4.48 -5.21
CA MET A 1 17.89 3.18 -5.80
C MET A 1 16.62 3.25 -6.61
N VAL A 2 16.59 2.57 -7.71
CA VAL A 2 15.43 2.59 -8.61
C VAL A 2 14.84 1.19 -8.67
N ILE A 3 13.53 1.09 -8.54
CA ILE A 3 12.86 -0.18 -8.75
C ILE A 3 11.65 0.06 -9.64
N SER A 4 11.26 -0.98 -10.36
CA SER A 4 10.08 -0.90 -11.22
C SER A 4 8.82 -1.13 -10.38
N PHE A 5 7.67 -0.79 -10.97
CA PHE A 5 6.41 -1.09 -10.30
C PHE A 5 6.21 -2.60 -10.18
N SER A 6 6.68 -3.36 -11.17
CA SER A 6 6.60 -4.82 -11.08
C SER A 6 7.35 -5.34 -9.87
N ASP A 7 8.56 -4.83 -9.65
CA ASP A 7 9.32 -5.23 -8.47
C ASP A 7 8.60 -4.85 -7.19
N LEU A 8 8.02 -3.65 -7.17
CA LEU A 8 7.30 -3.20 -5.99
C LEU A 8 6.12 -4.12 -5.69
N SER A 9 5.40 -4.53 -6.72
CA SER A 9 4.20 -5.35 -6.54
C SER A 9 4.52 -6.79 -6.16
N ASP A 10 5.77 -7.20 -6.29
CA ASP A 10 6.18 -8.54 -5.88
C ASP A 10 6.57 -8.60 -4.40
N LYS A 11 6.59 -7.48 -3.72
CA LYS A 11 6.98 -7.43 -2.32
C LYS A 11 5.74 -7.42 -1.43
N GLU A 12 5.82 -8.14 -0.34
CA GLU A 12 4.69 -8.19 0.59
C GLU A 12 4.71 -6.98 1.50
N VAL A 13 3.54 -6.37 1.70
CA VAL A 13 3.40 -5.18 2.53
C VAL A 13 3.10 -5.60 3.96
N ILE A 14 3.91 -5.11 4.89
CA ILE A 14 3.78 -5.41 6.32
C ILE A 14 3.48 -4.10 7.03
N ASN A 15 2.45 -4.12 7.84
CA ASN A 15 2.06 -2.93 8.60
C ASN A 15 2.78 -2.93 9.94
N LEU A 16 3.59 -1.90 10.15
CA LEU A 16 4.34 -1.78 11.40
C LEU A 16 3.47 -1.46 12.59
N CYS A 17 2.31 -0.89 12.36
CA CYS A 17 1.45 -0.50 13.47
C CYS A 17 0.87 -1.69 14.20
N ASP A 18 0.58 -2.78 13.49
CA ASP A 18 -0.01 -3.95 14.13
C ASP A 18 0.66 -5.25 13.71
N GLY A 19 1.71 -5.19 12.90
CA GLY A 19 2.44 -6.38 12.48
C GLY A 19 1.73 -7.24 11.46
N LYS A 20 0.63 -6.78 10.92
CA LYS A 20 -0.15 -7.61 10.01
C LYS A 20 0.38 -7.53 8.60
N ARG A 21 0.18 -8.61 7.88
CA ARG A 21 0.49 -8.67 6.46
C ARG A 21 -0.70 -8.15 5.68
N LEU A 22 -0.47 -7.10 4.91
CA LEU A 22 -1.56 -6.47 4.18
C LEU A 22 -1.74 -7.04 2.78
N GLY A 23 -0.73 -7.69 2.25
CA GLY A 23 -0.81 -8.26 0.91
C GLY A 23 0.16 -7.60 -0.04
N TYR A 24 -0.21 -7.54 -1.30
CA TYR A 24 0.68 -7.05 -2.35
C TYR A 24 0.04 -5.87 -3.05
N VAL A 25 0.87 -4.91 -3.42
CA VAL A 25 0.40 -3.72 -4.13
C VAL A 25 -0.14 -4.14 -5.49
N CYS A 26 -1.34 -3.65 -5.82
CA CYS A 26 -1.93 -3.93 -7.11
C CYS A 26 -2.05 -2.69 -7.98
N ASP A 27 -1.89 -1.51 -7.41
CA ASP A 27 -2.09 -0.30 -8.19
C ASP A 27 -1.41 0.87 -7.49
N ALA A 28 -1.23 1.95 -8.21
CA ALA A 28 -0.63 3.17 -7.68
C ALA A 28 -1.32 4.36 -8.30
N ASP A 29 -1.55 5.38 -7.50
CA ASP A 29 -2.09 6.64 -8.00
C ASP A 29 -0.95 7.62 -8.16
N ILE A 30 -0.90 8.25 -9.30
CA ILE A 30 0.18 9.16 -9.66
C ILE A 30 -0.40 10.53 -9.96
N ASP A 31 0.21 11.56 -9.38
CA ASP A 31 -0.13 12.92 -9.70
C ASP A 31 0.60 13.29 -10.98
N THR A 32 -0.16 13.42 -12.06
CA THR A 32 0.46 13.64 -13.37
C THR A 32 1.00 15.05 -13.53
N GLU A 33 0.60 15.98 -12.69
CA GLU A 33 1.14 17.35 -12.78
C GLU A 33 2.55 17.42 -12.24
N CYS A 34 2.84 16.72 -11.17
CA CYS A 34 4.18 16.74 -10.61
C CYS A 34 4.94 15.44 -10.80
N GLY A 35 4.27 14.41 -11.32
CA GLY A 35 4.93 13.15 -11.60
C GLY A 35 5.26 12.33 -10.36
N LYS A 36 4.52 12.52 -9.29
CA LYS A 36 4.82 11.81 -8.04
C LYS A 36 3.75 10.80 -7.72
N ILE A 37 4.17 9.71 -7.08
CA ILE A 37 3.24 8.72 -6.59
C ILE A 37 2.57 9.28 -5.33
N ILE A 38 1.25 9.20 -5.30
CA ILE A 38 0.49 9.70 -4.16
C ILE A 38 0.22 8.58 -3.18
N ARG A 39 -0.16 7.41 -3.67
CA ARG A 39 -0.49 6.30 -2.79
C ARG A 39 -0.43 4.99 -3.57
N LEU A 40 -0.33 3.91 -2.82
CA LEU A 40 -0.40 2.56 -3.35
C LEU A 40 -1.68 1.93 -2.87
N SER A 41 -2.24 1.04 -3.66
CA SER A 41 -3.44 0.32 -3.24
C SER A 41 -3.17 -1.17 -3.21
N ILE A 42 -3.82 -1.82 -2.24
CA ILE A 42 -3.68 -3.23 -1.96
C ILE A 42 -5.08 -3.79 -1.85
N PRO A 43 -5.39 -4.93 -2.47
CA PRO A 43 -6.70 -5.53 -2.31
C PRO A 43 -6.89 -5.95 -0.86
N ALA A 44 -8.03 -5.63 -0.28
CA ALA A 44 -8.34 -6.05 1.07
C ALA A 44 -8.68 -7.52 1.05
N LYS A 45 -8.06 -8.26 1.97
CA LYS A 45 -8.24 -9.70 2.01
C LYS A 45 -9.43 -10.09 2.83
N GLY A 46 -10.05 -11.19 2.45
CA GLY A 46 -11.07 -11.82 3.27
C GLY A 46 -12.23 -10.91 3.57
N GLY A 47 -12.41 -9.91 2.79
CA GLY A 47 -13.47 -8.99 3.03
C GLY A 47 -14.81 -9.56 2.69
N ILE A 48 -15.83 -8.96 3.29
CA ILE A 48 -17.19 -9.33 2.97
C ILE A 48 -17.52 -8.92 1.55
N PHE A 49 -16.82 -7.93 1.05
CA PHE A 49 -17.05 -7.43 -0.30
C PHE A 49 -15.82 -7.68 -1.16
N PRO A 50 -15.60 -8.93 -1.55
CA PRO A 50 -14.40 -9.28 -2.31
C PRO A 50 -14.36 -8.51 -3.63
N GLY A 51 -13.19 -8.06 -3.96
CA GLY A 51 -13.00 -7.34 -5.20
C GLY A 51 -13.42 -5.89 -5.17
N LYS A 52 -14.05 -5.47 -4.08
CA LYS A 52 -14.51 -4.10 -3.97
C LYS A 52 -13.70 -3.26 -3.01
N SER A 53 -13.16 -3.87 -1.99
CA SER A 53 -12.46 -3.14 -0.96
C SER A 53 -10.99 -3.06 -1.28
N ARG A 54 -10.40 -1.94 -0.98
CA ARG A 54 -8.97 -1.76 -1.13
C ARG A 54 -8.44 -1.01 0.05
N ILE A 55 -7.17 -1.28 0.35
CA ILE A 55 -6.42 -0.55 1.35
C ILE A 55 -5.55 0.44 0.60
N TYR A 56 -5.59 1.70 1.01
CA TYR A 56 -4.79 2.75 0.37
C TYR A 56 -3.71 3.20 1.33
N ILE A 57 -2.45 3.11 0.90
CA ILE A 57 -1.30 3.50 1.69
C ILE A 57 -0.70 4.73 1.05
N ARG A 58 -0.71 5.84 1.76
CA ARG A 58 -0.11 7.07 1.23
C ARG A 58 1.40 6.87 1.12
N TRP A 59 1.96 7.49 0.10
CA TRP A 59 3.39 7.32 -0.17
C TRP A 59 4.24 7.70 1.03
N GLU A 60 3.87 8.76 1.74
CA GLU A 60 4.65 9.22 2.88
C GLU A 60 4.55 8.29 4.07
N ASN A 61 3.63 7.34 4.06
CA ASN A 61 3.52 6.36 5.13
C ASN A 61 4.32 5.10 4.88
N ILE A 62 5.06 5.06 3.79
CA ILE A 62 5.95 3.94 3.52
C ILE A 62 7.25 4.21 4.25
N GLU A 63 7.58 3.32 5.19
CA GLU A 63 8.77 3.51 6.00
C GLU A 63 10.01 2.98 5.31
N ARG A 64 9.88 1.86 4.63
CA ARG A 64 11.05 1.25 4.00
C ARG A 64 10.61 0.29 2.93
N ILE A 65 11.36 0.26 1.86
CA ILE A 65 11.19 -0.73 0.80
C ILE A 65 12.40 -1.63 0.85
N GLY A 66 12.17 -2.88 1.24
CA GLY A 66 13.23 -3.85 1.32
C GLY A 66 13.29 -4.72 0.10
N GLU A 67 14.05 -5.80 0.21
CA GLU A 67 14.21 -6.70 -0.91
C GLU A 67 12.95 -7.50 -1.18
N ASP A 68 12.30 -7.98 -0.13
CA ASP A 68 11.12 -8.82 -0.27
C ASP A 68 9.88 -8.24 0.37
N ILE A 69 10.02 -7.17 1.12
CA ILE A 69 8.89 -6.61 1.86
C ILE A 69 8.89 -5.10 1.77
N ILE A 70 7.72 -4.53 2.02
CA ILE A 70 7.53 -3.09 2.14
C ILE A 70 6.95 -2.84 3.53
N LEU A 71 7.62 -2.00 4.31
CA LEU A 71 7.17 -1.67 5.65
C LEU A 71 6.42 -0.35 5.61
N VAL A 72 5.20 -0.35 6.14
CA VAL A 72 4.36 0.83 6.11
C VAL A 72 3.77 1.08 7.50
N LYS A 73 3.27 2.29 7.69
CA LYS A 73 2.48 2.63 8.87
C LYS A 73 1.09 2.98 8.42
N TYR A 74 0.16 2.07 8.63
CA TYR A 74 -1.20 2.22 8.18
C TYR A 74 -2.16 1.96 9.34
N THR A 75 -3.11 2.85 9.53
CA THR A 75 -4.16 2.65 10.50
C THR A 75 -5.49 2.83 9.79
N GLU A 76 -6.46 2.04 10.23
CA GLU A 76 -7.79 2.11 9.63
C GLU A 76 -8.64 3.22 10.21
N VAL A 77 -8.11 3.90 11.21
CA VAL A 77 -8.91 4.87 11.92
C VAL A 77 -9.42 5.97 11.02
N GLN A 78 -8.60 6.39 10.09
CA GLN A 78 -8.97 7.51 9.24
C GLN A 78 -10.11 7.20 8.31
N THR A 79 -10.44 5.95 8.11
CA THR A 79 -11.54 5.60 7.22
C THR A 79 -12.89 5.88 7.84
N ALA A 80 -12.88 6.09 9.11
CA ALA A 80 -14.15 6.31 9.77
C ALA A 80 -14.80 7.59 9.32
N ARG A 81 -14.35 8.27 8.73
CA ARG A 81 -15.07 9.41 8.50
C ARG A 81 -15.66 9.66 7.43
N HIS A 82 -16.12 9.48 7.37
CA HIS A 82 -16.71 9.76 6.45
C HIS A 82 -17.28 9.84 6.22
#